data_711fd4c105e92ecc081f7497c1a176ab
#
_entry.id   711fd4c105e92ecc081f7497c1a176ab
#
_cell.length_a   1.000
_cell.length_b   1.000
_cell.length_c   1.000
_cell.angle_alpha   90.00
_cell.angle_beta   90.00
_cell.angle_gamma   90.00
#
_symmetry.space_group_name_H-M   'P 1'
#
loop_
_entity.id
_entity.type
_entity.pdbx_description
1 polymer ?
#
loop_
_entity_poly.entity_id
_entity_poly.type
_entity_poly.pdbx_seq_one_letter_code
_entity_poly.pdbx_strand_id
1 'polypeptide(L)' 'MLINGPNLNLLGKRETNIYGNLSLEKIEEISKKKSSELNLNLNFEQSNSESKIIELIHDVEKNYDGLIINPAAFTHT' A
#
# COMPACT_ATOMS: atom_id res chain seq x y z
N MET A 1 -0.80 0.83 9.21
CA MET A 1 -0.54 1.56 7.96
C MET A 1 0.01 0.60 6.91
N LEU A 2 -0.59 0.59 5.76
CA LEU A 2 -0.09 -0.12 4.60
C LEU A 2 0.16 0.88 3.49
N ILE A 3 1.40 0.96 3.02
CA ILE A 3 1.82 1.96 2.03
C ILE A 3 2.22 1.25 0.74
N ASN A 4 1.68 1.71 -0.39
CA ASN A 4 1.99 1.21 -1.72
C ASN A 4 2.72 2.28 -2.53
N GLY A 5 3.85 1.88 -3.12
CA GLY A 5 4.70 2.77 -3.89
C GLY A 5 4.20 3.05 -5.30
N PRO A 6 5.11 3.59 -6.14
CA PRO A 6 4.72 4.13 -7.46
C PRO A 6 4.09 3.10 -8.37
N ASN A 7 3.14 3.57 -9.16
CA ASN A 7 2.49 2.83 -10.24
C ASN A 7 1.63 1.65 -9.79
N LEU A 8 1.54 1.36 -8.50
CA LEU A 8 0.66 0.29 -8.02
C LEU A 8 -0.82 0.65 -8.21
N ASN A 9 -1.13 1.93 -8.34
CA ASN A 9 -2.48 2.39 -8.69
C ASN A 9 -2.90 1.95 -10.10
N LEU A 10 -1.95 1.47 -10.92
CA LEU A 10 -2.22 1.00 -12.28
C LEU A 10 -2.47 -0.50 -12.37
N LEU A 11 -2.45 -1.21 -11.24
CA LEU A 11 -2.72 -2.64 -11.22
C LEU A 11 -4.11 -2.94 -11.79
N GLY A 12 -4.17 -3.97 -12.64
CA GLY A 12 -5.42 -4.37 -13.26
C GLY A 12 -5.86 -3.49 -14.41
N LYS A 13 -5.14 -2.40 -14.67
CA LYS A 13 -5.50 -1.43 -15.72
C LYS A 13 -4.60 -1.49 -16.94
N ARG A 14 -3.40 -2.03 -16.81
CA ARG A 14 -2.42 -2.07 -17.89
C ARG A 14 -2.01 -3.49 -18.23
N GLU A 15 -1.39 -4.15 -17.28
CA GLU A 15 -0.84 -5.49 -17.47
C GLU A 15 -1.31 -6.39 -16.35
N THR A 16 -1.37 -7.68 -16.64
CA THR A 16 -1.86 -8.68 -15.70
C THR A 16 -0.77 -9.65 -15.27
N ASN A 17 0.48 -9.28 -15.48
CA ASN A 17 1.58 -10.23 -15.38
C ASN A 17 2.08 -10.49 -13.96
N ILE A 18 2.31 -9.45 -13.16
CA ILE A 18 2.96 -9.60 -11.86
C ILE A 18 1.98 -9.97 -10.75
N TYR A 19 0.86 -9.28 -10.70
CA TYR A 19 -0.14 -9.46 -9.65
C TYR A 19 -1.43 -10.06 -10.19
N GLY A 20 -1.39 -10.64 -11.40
CA GLY A 20 -2.56 -11.17 -12.06
C GLY A 20 -3.54 -10.07 -12.44
N ASN A 21 -4.82 -10.31 -12.22
CA ASN A 21 -5.88 -9.38 -12.59
C ASN A 21 -6.35 -8.49 -11.43
N LEU A 22 -5.64 -8.52 -10.31
CA LEU A 22 -6.05 -7.74 -9.14
C LEU A 22 -5.73 -6.26 -9.32
N SER A 23 -6.72 -5.41 -9.11
CA SER A 23 -6.52 -3.97 -9.02
C SER A 23 -6.05 -3.58 -7.62
N LEU A 24 -5.54 -2.36 -7.48
CA LEU A 24 -5.16 -1.86 -6.15
C LEU A 24 -6.39 -1.76 -5.24
N GLU A 25 -7.54 -1.37 -5.79
CA GLU A 25 -8.78 -1.30 -5.03
C GLU A 25 -9.19 -2.66 -4.47
N LYS A 26 -8.96 -3.74 -5.23
CA LYS A 26 -9.26 -5.09 -4.77
C LYS A 26 -8.31 -5.52 -3.68
N ILE A 27 -7.04 -5.16 -3.80
CA ILE A 27 -6.04 -5.43 -2.77
C ILE A 27 -6.40 -4.69 -1.48
N GLU A 28 -6.84 -3.45 -1.60
CA GLU A 28 -7.30 -2.68 -0.44
C GLU A 28 -8.47 -3.36 0.25
N GLU A 29 -9.45 -3.81 -0.53
CA GLU A 29 -10.63 -4.50 -0.02
C GLU A 29 -10.25 -5.75 0.76
N ILE A 30 -9.38 -6.58 0.18
CA ILE A 30 -8.90 -7.81 0.80
C ILE A 30 -8.14 -7.51 2.08
N SER A 31 -7.27 -6.50 2.04
CA SER A 31 -6.44 -6.11 3.18
C SER A 31 -7.28 -5.59 4.33
N LYS A 32 -8.29 -4.77 4.03
CA LYS A 32 -9.18 -4.23 5.06
C LYS A 32 -10.06 -5.32 5.68
N LYS A 33 -10.52 -6.26 4.86
CA LYS A 33 -11.30 -7.38 5.36
C LYS A 33 -10.47 -8.23 6.33
N LYS A 34 -9.23 -8.54 5.94
CA LYS A 34 -8.34 -9.32 6.79
C LYS A 34 -8.01 -8.58 8.08
N SER A 35 -7.77 -7.29 8.00
CA SER A 35 -7.49 -6.47 9.17
C SER A 35 -8.67 -6.49 10.15
N SER A 36 -9.88 -6.37 9.64
CA SER A 36 -11.08 -6.44 10.47
C SER A 36 -11.21 -7.77 11.17
N GLU A 37 -10.93 -8.87 10.48
CA GLU A 37 -10.94 -10.21 11.07
C GLU A 37 -9.94 -10.33 12.22
N LEU A 38 -8.83 -9.60 12.13
CA LEU A 38 -7.77 -9.61 13.13
C LEU A 38 -7.93 -8.50 14.19
N ASN A 39 -9.03 -7.76 14.14
CA ASN A 39 -9.29 -6.61 15.03
C ASN A 39 -8.24 -5.51 14.92
N LEU A 40 -7.78 -5.26 13.69
CA LEU A 40 -6.82 -4.21 13.39
C LEU A 40 -7.49 -3.09 12.59
N ASN A 41 -7.07 -1.86 12.85
CA ASN A 41 -7.48 -0.72 12.05
C ASN A 41 -6.42 -0.48 10.97
N LEU A 42 -6.79 -0.61 9.71
CA LEU A 42 -5.87 -0.47 8.60
C LEU A 42 -6.08 0.86 7.88
N ASN A 43 -5.01 1.65 7.78
CA ASN A 43 -4.95 2.76 6.84
C ASN A 43 -4.16 2.30 5.62
N PHE A 44 -4.76 2.43 4.45
CA PHE A 44 -4.22 1.96 3.18
C PHE A 44 -3.92 3.18 2.33
N GLU A 45 -2.64 3.36 1.97
CA GLU A 45 -2.17 4.51 1.22
C GLU A 45 -1.42 4.07 -0.04
N GLN A 46 -1.43 4.93 -1.03
CA GLN A 46 -0.65 4.74 -2.25
C GLN A 46 -0.12 6.10 -2.70
N SER A 47 1.13 6.13 -3.13
CA SER A 47 1.70 7.37 -3.66
C SER A 47 2.80 7.08 -4.67
N ASN A 48 2.89 7.95 -5.67
CA ASN A 48 4.00 7.97 -6.63
C ASN A 48 5.10 8.94 -6.17
N SER A 49 4.89 9.62 -5.06
CA SER A 49 5.82 10.63 -4.54
C SER A 49 6.63 10.05 -3.40
N GLU A 50 7.96 10.04 -3.56
CA GLU A 50 8.86 9.59 -2.50
C GLU A 50 8.73 10.44 -1.24
N SER A 51 8.62 11.77 -1.39
CA SER A 51 8.48 12.66 -0.24
C SER A 51 7.19 12.38 0.53
N LYS A 52 6.10 12.09 -0.17
CA LYS A 52 4.84 11.75 0.49
C LYS A 52 4.95 10.44 1.27
N ILE A 53 5.63 9.45 0.70
CA ILE A 53 5.84 8.17 1.37
C ILE A 53 6.68 8.38 2.63
N ILE A 54 7.71 9.21 2.56
CA ILE A 54 8.53 9.52 3.74
C ILE A 54 7.68 10.17 4.83
N GLU A 55 6.80 11.11 4.47
CA GLU A 55 5.88 11.71 5.43
C GLU A 55 4.98 10.69 6.10
N LEU A 56 4.44 9.75 5.31
CA LEU A 56 3.59 8.68 5.84
C LEU A 56 4.37 7.78 6.81
N ILE A 57 5.61 7.45 6.49
CA ILE A 57 6.46 6.66 7.37
C ILE A 57 6.70 7.39 8.69
N HIS A 58 6.95 8.70 8.65
CA HIS A 58 7.13 9.50 9.86
C HIS A 58 5.86 9.51 10.71
N ASP A 59 4.68 9.54 10.07
CA ASP A 59 3.41 9.49 10.77
C ASP A 59 3.21 8.16 11.50
N VAL A 60 3.70 7.07 10.89
CA VAL A 60 3.62 5.74 11.51
C VAL A 60 4.32 5.73 12.87
N GLU A 61 5.48 6.36 12.96
CA GLU A 61 6.23 6.40 14.21
C GLU A 61 5.43 7.05 15.34
N LYS A 62 4.60 8.03 15.02
CA LYS A 62 3.85 8.80 16.03
C LYS A 62 2.47 8.23 16.33
N ASN A 63 1.80 7.66 15.33
CA ASN A 63 0.37 7.41 15.43
C ASN A 63 -0.06 5.97 15.14
N TYR A 64 0.87 5.09 14.80
CA TYR A 64 0.54 3.72 14.40
C TYR A 64 1.40 2.70 15.13
N ASP A 65 0.89 1.48 15.20
CA ASP A 65 1.59 0.37 15.87
C ASP A 65 2.44 -0.45 14.91
N GLY A 66 2.21 -0.33 13.62
CA GLY A 66 2.96 -1.13 12.64
C GLY A 66 2.86 -0.59 11.24
N LEU A 67 3.76 -1.07 10.39
CA LEU A 67 3.87 -0.64 9.00
C LEU A 67 4.11 -1.84 8.09
N ILE A 68 3.35 -1.88 6.99
CA ILE A 68 3.63 -2.76 5.87
C ILE A 68 3.86 -1.85 4.67
N ILE A 69 4.94 -2.06 3.94
CA ILE A 69 5.26 -1.23 2.78
C ILE A 69 5.61 -2.10 1.58
N ASN A 70 5.00 -1.76 0.44
CA ASN A 70 5.39 -2.30 -0.85
C ASN A 70 5.99 -1.14 -1.65
N PRO A 71 7.31 -0.99 -1.65
CA PRO A 71 7.95 0.18 -2.24
C PRO A 71 7.94 0.19 -3.77
N ALA A 72 7.63 -0.94 -4.40
CA ALA A 72 7.54 -1.03 -5.87
C ALA A 72 8.81 -0.49 -6.55
N ALA A 73 8.67 0.52 -7.41
CA ALA A 73 9.80 1.06 -8.16
C ALA A 73 10.88 1.69 -7.28
N PHE A 74 10.56 2.10 -6.07
CA PHE A 74 11.57 2.71 -5.18
C PHE A 74 12.57 1.71 -4.63
N THR A 75 12.35 0.41 -4.82
CA THR A 75 13.34 -0.59 -4.45
C THR A 75 14.64 -0.49 -5.23
N HIS A 76 14.61 0.22 -6.35
CA HIS A 76 15.75 0.34 -7.27
C HIS A 76 16.40 1.73 -7.26
N THR A 77 16.04 2.57 -6.35
CA THR A 77 16.55 3.95 -6.28
C THR A 77 17.39 4.22 -5.04
#